data_06034577a910a0ace07d65a07e263637
#
_entry.id   06034577a910a0ace07d65a07e263637
#
_cell.length_a   1.000
_cell.length_b   1.000
_cell.length_c   1.000
_cell.angle_alpha   90.00
_cell.angle_beta   90.00
_cell.angle_gamma   90.00
#
_symmetry.space_group_name_H-M   'P 1'
#
loop_
_entity.id
_entity.type
_entity.pdbx_description
1 polymer ?
#
loop_
_entity_poly.entity_id
_entity_poly.type
_entity_poly.pdbx_seq_one_letter_code
_entity_poly.pdbx_strand_id
1 'polypeptide(L)'
;MSEKTKKLLDEMQKKRGYVYPPYELLAKTDPDFLEAYNKIWELIMPRKRIFPEKIKEIFYTIAIASRNPSDKNALKNHMRRALEMGATKEEMVEALQCAFLPNGALTMLYGMDTMMEVLKEKE
;
A
#
# COMPACT_ATOMS: atom_id res chain seq x y z
N MET A 1 22.00 6.06 14.27
CA MET A 1 21.62 5.52 12.94
C MET A 1 22.71 5.85 11.93
N SER A 2 23.17 4.86 11.17
CA SER A 2 24.22 5.06 10.16
C SER A 2 23.71 5.86 8.96
N GLU A 3 24.63 6.44 8.20
CA GLU A 3 24.31 7.13 6.95
C GLU A 3 23.66 6.18 5.93
N LYS A 4 24.14 4.93 5.89
CA LYS A 4 23.56 3.90 5.02
C LYS A 4 22.08 3.66 5.34
N THR A 5 21.72 3.59 6.61
CA THR A 5 20.35 3.36 7.04
C THR A 5 19.45 4.56 6.79
N LYS A 6 19.96 5.78 7.01
CA LYS A 6 19.23 7.01 6.67
C LYS A 6 18.93 7.06 5.18
N LYS A 7 19.89 6.72 4.35
CA LYS A 7 19.74 6.66 2.90
C LYS A 7 18.68 5.64 2.49
N LEU A 8 18.68 4.48 3.16
CA LEU A 8 17.67 3.45 2.91
C LEU A 8 16.25 3.98 3.19
N LEU A 9 16.04 4.64 4.33
CA LEU A 9 14.75 5.24 4.66
C LEU A 9 14.33 6.30 3.63
N ASP A 10 15.27 7.13 3.18
CA ASP A 10 14.99 8.14 2.15
C ASP A 10 14.57 7.50 0.83
N GLU A 11 15.25 6.42 0.42
CA GLU A 11 14.90 5.68 -0.78
C GLU A 11 13.53 5.03 -0.66
N MET A 12 13.22 4.48 0.51
CA MET A 12 11.90 3.91 0.79
C MET A 12 10.81 4.97 0.66
N GLN A 13 11.04 6.17 1.23
CA GLN A 13 10.08 7.27 1.11
C GLN A 13 9.85 7.65 -0.36
N LYS A 14 10.92 7.75 -1.14
CA LYS A 14 10.82 8.13 -2.55
C LYS A 14 10.07 7.09 -3.38
N LYS A 15 10.40 5.82 -3.19
CA LYS A 15 9.83 4.74 -4.00
C LYS A 15 8.41 4.35 -3.60
N ARG A 16 8.10 4.40 -2.30
CA ARG A 16 6.80 3.98 -1.76
C ARG A 16 5.83 5.13 -1.58
N GLY A 17 6.33 6.34 -1.32
CA GLY A 17 5.52 7.49 -0.96
C GLY A 17 5.19 7.55 0.54
N TYR A 18 5.73 6.63 1.33
CA TYR A 18 5.50 6.58 2.78
C TYR A 18 6.61 5.82 3.49
N VAL A 19 6.82 6.17 4.77
CA VAL A 19 7.64 5.40 5.71
C VAL A 19 6.80 5.25 6.98
N TYR A 20 6.48 4.02 7.34
CA TYR A 20 5.72 3.76 8.56
C TYR A 20 6.62 3.87 9.80
N PRO A 21 6.09 4.31 10.95
CA PRO A 21 6.88 4.39 12.18
C PRO A 21 7.66 3.11 12.54
N PRO A 22 7.13 1.90 12.35
CA PRO A 22 7.91 0.69 12.57
C PRO A 22 9.19 0.58 11.73
N TYR A 23 9.24 1.17 10.54
CA TYR A 23 10.46 1.17 9.72
C TYR A 23 11.56 1.99 10.41
N GLU A 24 11.20 3.10 11.02
CA GLU A 24 12.16 3.91 11.78
C GLU A 24 12.66 3.17 13.01
N LEU A 25 11.79 2.44 13.69
CA LEU A 25 12.19 1.61 14.83
C LEU A 25 13.16 0.52 14.37
N LEU A 26 12.88 -0.18 13.28
CA LEU A 26 13.78 -1.18 12.71
C LEU A 26 15.11 -0.56 12.29
N ALA A 27 15.07 0.63 11.71
CA ALA A 27 16.29 1.33 11.30
C ALA A 27 17.24 1.57 12.49
N LYS A 28 16.69 1.76 13.68
CA LYS A 28 17.47 1.99 14.90
C LYS A 28 17.86 0.72 15.63
N THR A 29 17.03 -0.33 15.54
CA THR A 29 17.20 -1.55 16.35
C THR A 29 17.74 -2.73 15.56
N ASP A 30 17.36 -2.84 14.28
CA ASP A 30 17.76 -3.96 13.42
C ASP A 30 17.79 -3.52 11.96
N PRO A 31 18.77 -2.71 11.57
CA PRO A 31 18.85 -2.20 10.19
C PRO A 31 19.04 -3.31 9.14
N ASP A 32 19.67 -4.42 9.51
CA ASP A 32 19.84 -5.54 8.57
C ASP A 32 18.49 -6.16 8.20
N PHE A 33 17.60 -6.29 9.17
CA PHE A 33 16.25 -6.77 8.91
C PHE A 33 15.48 -5.81 8.01
N LEU A 34 15.58 -4.51 8.27
CA LEU A 34 14.92 -3.49 7.45
C LEU A 34 15.40 -3.56 5.99
N GLU A 35 16.71 -3.74 5.80
CA GLU A 35 17.29 -3.87 4.46
C GLU A 35 16.74 -5.11 3.73
N ALA A 36 16.68 -6.25 4.41
CA ALA A 36 16.12 -7.47 3.85
C ALA A 36 14.62 -7.33 3.54
N TYR A 37 13.88 -6.70 4.45
CA TYR A 37 12.47 -6.40 4.27
C TYR A 37 12.23 -5.53 3.03
N ASN A 38 13.03 -4.47 2.89
CA ASN A 38 12.95 -3.60 1.72
C ASN A 38 13.27 -4.35 0.42
N LYS A 39 14.21 -5.28 0.48
CA LYS A 39 14.56 -6.10 -0.68
C LYS A 39 13.38 -6.95 -1.13
N ILE A 40 12.64 -7.53 -0.20
CA ILE A 40 11.44 -8.30 -0.51
C ILE A 40 10.42 -7.39 -1.22
N TRP A 41 10.19 -6.19 -0.70
CA TRP A 41 9.27 -5.23 -1.33
C TRP A 41 9.69 -4.92 -2.78
N GLU A 42 10.99 -4.69 -3.01
CA GLU A 42 11.51 -4.40 -4.35
C GLU A 42 11.31 -5.55 -5.32
N LEU A 43 11.38 -6.79 -4.82
CA LEU A 43 11.13 -7.97 -5.64
C LEU A 43 9.66 -8.15 -5.99
N ILE A 44 8.75 -7.59 -5.20
CA ILE A 44 7.31 -7.75 -5.39
C ILE A 44 6.71 -6.59 -6.17
N MET A 45 6.90 -5.36 -5.71
CA MET A 45 6.13 -4.22 -6.22
C MET A 45 6.72 -3.56 -7.48
N PRO A 46 7.94 -2.98 -7.45
CA PRO A 46 8.43 -2.26 -8.64
C PRO A 46 9.01 -3.17 -9.74
N ARG A 47 9.37 -4.40 -9.40
CA ARG A 47 9.99 -5.29 -10.37
C ARG A 47 9.03 -5.62 -11.50
N LYS A 48 9.43 -5.32 -12.73
CA LYS A 48 8.61 -5.63 -13.92
C LYS A 48 8.52 -7.13 -14.13
N ARG A 49 7.29 -7.64 -14.09
CA ARG A 49 6.98 -9.04 -14.35
C ARG A 49 5.67 -9.13 -15.14
N ILE A 50 4.73 -9.98 -14.69
CA ILE A 50 3.46 -10.20 -15.39
C ILE A 50 2.50 -9.02 -15.17
N PHE A 51 2.34 -8.58 -13.90
CA PHE A 51 1.39 -7.53 -13.57
C PHE A 51 2.07 -6.16 -13.46
N PRO A 52 1.49 -5.10 -14.06
CA PRO A 52 1.97 -3.74 -13.83
C PRO A 52 1.72 -3.31 -12.38
N GLU A 53 2.46 -2.30 -11.91
CA GLU A 53 2.31 -1.80 -10.54
C GLU A 53 0.87 -1.39 -10.20
N LYS A 54 0.15 -0.80 -11.17
CA LYS A 54 -1.26 -0.45 -11.00
C LYS A 54 -2.07 -1.64 -10.48
N ILE A 55 -1.92 -2.79 -11.10
CA ILE A 55 -2.66 -3.99 -10.75
C ILE A 55 -2.19 -4.54 -9.40
N LYS A 56 -0.87 -4.53 -9.16
CA LYS A 56 -0.31 -4.96 -7.87
C LYS A 56 -0.86 -4.12 -6.72
N GLU A 57 -0.98 -2.80 -6.89
CA GLU A 57 -1.52 -1.91 -5.86
C GLU A 57 -3.03 -2.16 -5.66
N ILE A 58 -3.77 -2.50 -6.70
CA ILE A 58 -5.17 -2.90 -6.58
C ILE A 58 -5.27 -4.18 -5.75
N PHE A 59 -4.45 -5.20 -6.05
CA PHE A 59 -4.41 -6.44 -5.27
C PHE A 59 -4.08 -6.18 -3.81
N TYR A 60 -3.08 -5.33 -3.57
CA TYR A 60 -2.66 -4.96 -2.23
C TYR A 60 -3.80 -4.30 -1.46
N THR A 61 -4.48 -3.35 -2.10
CA THR A 61 -5.63 -2.65 -1.54
C THR A 61 -6.72 -3.64 -1.12
N ILE A 62 -7.08 -4.57 -2.02
CA ILE A 62 -8.13 -5.56 -1.74
C ILE A 62 -7.70 -6.49 -0.61
N ALA A 63 -6.45 -6.91 -0.58
CA ALA A 63 -5.93 -7.78 0.48
C ALA A 63 -6.03 -7.10 1.86
N ILE A 64 -5.68 -5.81 1.94
CA ILE A 64 -5.80 -5.05 3.20
C ILE A 64 -7.28 -4.90 3.60
N ALA A 65 -8.14 -4.49 2.66
CA ALA A 65 -9.56 -4.32 2.94
C ALA A 65 -10.21 -5.63 3.43
N SER A 66 -9.77 -6.77 2.88
CA SER A 66 -10.31 -8.09 3.21
C SER A 66 -9.95 -8.57 4.61
N ARG A 67 -8.87 -8.04 5.19
CA ARG A 67 -8.45 -8.42 6.54
C ARG A 67 -9.21 -7.70 7.65
N ASN A 68 -10.18 -6.85 7.31
CA ASN A 68 -10.86 -5.98 8.26
C ASN A 68 -9.84 -5.18 9.06
N PRO A 69 -9.04 -4.34 8.40
CA PRO A 69 -7.91 -3.68 9.03
C PRO A 69 -8.35 -2.68 10.08
N SER A 70 -7.66 -2.68 11.21
CA SER A 70 -7.78 -1.63 12.20
C SER A 70 -7.00 -0.38 11.76
N ASP A 71 -6.13 -0.52 10.76
CA ASP A 71 -5.30 0.57 10.26
C ASP A 71 -5.79 1.08 8.90
N LYS A 72 -6.66 2.09 8.98
CA LYS A 72 -7.19 2.77 7.81
C LYS A 72 -6.11 3.51 7.01
N ASN A 73 -5.02 3.93 7.67
CA ASN A 73 -3.93 4.65 7.01
C ASN A 73 -3.20 3.77 6.00
N ALA A 74 -2.96 2.50 6.34
CA ALA A 74 -2.35 1.56 5.41
C ALA A 74 -3.21 1.40 4.16
N LEU A 75 -4.52 1.24 4.34
CA LEU A 75 -5.46 1.11 3.22
C LEU A 75 -5.43 2.35 2.34
N LYS A 76 -5.48 3.54 2.95
CA LYS A 76 -5.41 4.81 2.21
C LYS A 76 -4.12 4.94 1.40
N ASN A 77 -2.98 4.57 1.99
CA ASN A 77 -1.69 4.67 1.31
C ASN A 77 -1.67 3.85 0.03
N HIS A 78 -2.20 2.63 0.07
CA HIS A 78 -2.22 1.77 -1.11
C HIS A 78 -3.28 2.18 -2.12
N MET A 79 -4.40 2.75 -1.67
CA MET A 79 -5.38 3.36 -2.59
C MET A 79 -4.77 4.56 -3.33
N ARG A 80 -4.03 5.43 -2.61
CA ARG A 80 -3.33 6.56 -3.22
C ARG A 80 -2.33 6.07 -4.27
N ARG A 81 -1.54 5.05 -3.91
CA ARG A 81 -0.55 4.48 -4.85
C ARG A 81 -1.22 3.89 -6.09
N ALA A 82 -2.32 3.16 -5.91
CA ALA A 82 -3.07 2.62 -7.04
C ALA A 82 -3.49 3.73 -8.01
N LEU A 83 -4.05 4.82 -7.48
CA LEU A 83 -4.44 5.96 -8.30
C LEU A 83 -3.24 6.62 -8.99
N GLU A 84 -2.13 6.79 -8.27
CA GLU A 84 -0.89 7.35 -8.84
C GLU A 84 -0.34 6.47 -9.97
N MET A 85 -0.51 5.17 -9.86
CA MET A 85 -0.07 4.21 -10.89
C MET A 85 -1.07 4.09 -12.04
N GLY A 86 -2.12 4.87 -12.04
CA GLY A 86 -3.07 4.95 -13.14
C GLY A 86 -4.37 4.19 -12.96
N ALA A 87 -4.64 3.63 -11.78
CA ALA A 87 -5.93 3.03 -11.50
C ALA A 87 -7.01 4.12 -11.48
N THR A 88 -8.17 3.80 -12.04
CA THR A 88 -9.31 4.72 -12.00
C THR A 88 -10.18 4.44 -10.78
N LYS A 89 -10.98 5.42 -10.41
CA LYS A 89 -11.99 5.27 -9.36
C LYS A 89 -12.89 4.06 -9.66
N GLU A 90 -13.29 3.93 -10.91
CA GLU A 90 -14.17 2.86 -11.36
C GLU A 90 -13.52 1.48 -11.21
N GLU A 91 -12.25 1.36 -11.55
CA GLU A 91 -11.49 0.12 -11.36
C GLU A 91 -11.39 -0.25 -9.88
N MET A 92 -11.17 0.74 -9.01
CA MET A 92 -11.08 0.50 -7.57
C MET A 92 -12.44 0.05 -6.99
N VAL A 93 -13.52 0.69 -7.42
CA VAL A 93 -14.87 0.32 -6.98
C VAL A 93 -15.20 -1.10 -7.44
N GLU A 94 -14.92 -1.44 -8.69
CA GLU A 94 -15.19 -2.79 -9.20
C GLU A 94 -14.38 -3.85 -8.45
N ALA A 95 -13.12 -3.55 -8.13
CA ALA A 95 -12.27 -4.46 -7.35
C ALA A 95 -12.88 -4.71 -5.95
N LEU A 96 -13.39 -3.66 -5.29
CA LEU A 96 -14.05 -3.80 -4.00
C LEU A 96 -15.36 -4.60 -4.13
N GLN A 97 -16.09 -4.45 -5.23
CA GLN A 97 -17.26 -5.27 -5.50
C GLN A 97 -16.90 -6.76 -5.64
N CYS A 98 -15.76 -7.05 -6.28
CA CYS A 98 -15.27 -8.43 -6.36
C CYS A 98 -14.97 -9.01 -4.97
N ALA A 99 -14.48 -8.19 -4.05
CA ALA A 99 -14.20 -8.61 -2.68
C ALA A 99 -15.48 -8.90 -1.87
N PHE A 100 -16.61 -8.37 -2.30
CA PHE A 100 -17.90 -8.56 -1.63
C PHE A 100 -18.29 -10.04 -1.54
N LEU A 101 -18.12 -10.80 -2.63
CA LEU A 101 -18.57 -12.19 -2.66
C LEU A 101 -17.89 -13.07 -1.61
N PRO A 102 -16.54 -13.08 -1.48
CA PRO A 102 -15.90 -13.89 -0.45
C PRO A 102 -15.96 -13.30 0.96
N ASN A 103 -16.08 -11.97 1.10
CA ASN A 103 -15.88 -11.30 2.39
C ASN A 103 -17.13 -10.63 2.96
N GLY A 104 -18.18 -10.42 2.15
CA GLY A 104 -19.41 -9.78 2.60
C GLY A 104 -19.42 -8.26 2.43
N ALA A 105 -20.58 -7.67 2.68
CA ALA A 105 -20.86 -6.26 2.40
C ALA A 105 -19.98 -5.29 3.21
N LEU A 106 -19.65 -5.62 4.45
CA LEU A 106 -18.89 -4.71 5.31
C LEU A 106 -17.50 -4.42 4.77
N THR A 107 -16.82 -5.42 4.19
CA THR A 107 -15.51 -5.23 3.57
C THR A 107 -15.61 -4.25 2.40
N MET A 108 -16.59 -4.43 1.54
CA MET A 108 -16.82 -3.55 0.40
C MET A 108 -17.13 -2.13 0.85
N LEU A 109 -18.07 -1.97 1.79
CA LEU A 109 -18.48 -0.66 2.27
C LEU A 109 -17.36 0.07 3.00
N TYR A 110 -16.59 -0.64 3.81
CA TYR A 110 -15.42 -0.09 4.49
C TYR A 110 -14.38 0.41 3.46
N GLY A 111 -14.11 -0.41 2.44
CA GLY A 111 -13.20 -0.02 1.37
C GLY A 111 -13.70 1.20 0.59
N MET A 112 -14.99 1.25 0.29
CA MET A 112 -15.59 2.39 -0.42
C MET A 112 -15.55 3.67 0.39
N ASP A 113 -15.84 3.58 1.70
CA ASP A 113 -15.72 4.72 2.62
C ASP A 113 -14.30 5.28 2.61
N THR A 114 -13.31 4.40 2.71
CA THR A 114 -11.90 4.80 2.68
C THR A 114 -11.54 5.42 1.34
N MET A 115 -12.03 4.86 0.24
CA MET A 115 -11.81 5.40 -1.10
C MET A 115 -12.39 6.80 -1.25
N MET A 116 -13.56 7.04 -0.69
CA MET A 116 -14.19 8.37 -0.71
C MET A 116 -13.31 9.40 0.01
N GLU A 117 -12.71 9.04 1.14
CA GLU A 117 -11.77 9.92 1.85
C GLU A 117 -10.54 10.23 1.01
N VAL A 118 -9.96 9.22 0.35
CA VAL A 118 -8.80 9.41 -0.53
C VAL A 118 -9.15 10.33 -1.71
N LEU A 119 -10.31 10.14 -2.31
CA LEU A 119 -10.76 10.98 -3.43
C LEU A 119 -10.96 12.44 -3.01
N LYS A 120 -11.44 12.68 -1.79
CA LYS A 120 -11.60 14.03 -1.24
C LYS A 120 -10.28 14.77 -1.11
N GLU A 121 -9.21 14.06 -0.79
CA GLU A 121 -7.88 14.66 -0.66
C GLU A 121 -7.37 15.28 -1.96
N LYS A 122 -7.96 14.91 -3.10
CA LYS A 122 -7.56 15.39 -4.43
C LYS A 122 -8.40 16.57 -4.94
N GLU A 123 -9.41 16.97 -4.17
CA GLU A 123 -10.24 18.12 -4.51
C GLU A 123 -9.60 19.44 -4.10
#